data_21a90828cac1d1dd61361b54d2614acd
#
_entry.id   21a90828cac1d1dd61361b54d2614acd
#
_cell.length_a   1.000
_cell.length_b   1.000
_cell.length_c   1.000
_cell.angle_alpha   90.00
_cell.angle_beta   90.00
_cell.angle_gamma   90.00
#
_symmetry.space_group_name_H-M   'P 1'
#
loop_
_entity.id
_entity.type
_entity.pdbx_description
1 polymer ?
#
loop_
_entity_poly.entity_id
_entity_poly.type
_entity_poly.pdbx_seq_one_letter_code
_entity_poly.pdbx_strand_id
1 'polypeptide(L)'
;MTNKNNTAENIKNTKTTPLDDTPDWTFELLEQYQHEIARVADFYRLDTYTNQIEVITAEQMMDAYASVGMPIGYSHWTFGKKFIQTEQNYKRGQMGLAYEIVINSSPCISYLMEENTLTMQALVMAHACYGHNSFFKGNYLFKSWTDASSIIDYLLFAKNYIA
;
A
#
# COMPACT_ATOMS: atom_id res chain seq x y z
N MET A 1 27.48 -11.42 -22.60
CA MET A 1 26.97 -12.37 -21.58
C MET A 1 27.49 -11.92 -20.23
N THR A 2 26.83 -10.96 -19.60
CA THR A 2 27.27 -10.26 -18.40
C THR A 2 26.58 -10.84 -17.18
N ASN A 3 27.37 -11.48 -16.39
CA ASN A 3 27.43 -11.64 -14.92
C ASN A 3 26.11 -11.71 -14.11
N LYS A 4 25.19 -12.62 -14.48
CA LYS A 4 23.96 -12.89 -13.69
C LYS A 4 24.23 -13.63 -12.37
N ASN A 5 25.38 -14.29 -12.24
CA ASN A 5 25.72 -15.09 -11.06
C ASN A 5 26.16 -14.24 -9.86
N ASN A 6 26.78 -13.08 -10.09
CA ASN A 6 27.24 -12.20 -9.01
C ASN A 6 26.09 -11.52 -8.24
N THR A 7 24.95 -11.29 -8.88
CA THR A 7 23.82 -10.61 -8.22
C THR A 7 23.06 -11.55 -7.30
N ALA A 8 22.90 -12.83 -7.70
CA ALA A 8 22.25 -13.85 -6.87
C ALA A 8 23.09 -14.24 -5.64
N GLU A 9 24.43 -14.27 -5.79
CA GLU A 9 25.34 -14.51 -4.67
C GLU A 9 25.40 -13.32 -3.71
N ASN A 10 25.33 -12.09 -4.21
CA ASN A 10 25.28 -10.89 -3.38
C ASN A 10 23.97 -10.79 -2.55
N ILE A 11 22.83 -11.26 -3.07
CA ILE A 11 21.59 -11.32 -2.30
C ILE A 11 21.68 -12.38 -1.18
N LYS A 12 22.33 -13.51 -1.43
CA LYS A 12 22.52 -14.57 -0.43
C LYS A 12 23.54 -14.21 0.66
N ASN A 13 24.48 -13.35 0.37
CA ASN A 13 25.57 -12.98 1.28
C ASN A 13 25.36 -11.64 2.01
N THR A 14 24.26 -10.92 1.76
CA THR A 14 23.91 -9.79 2.61
C THR A 14 23.58 -10.35 3.99
N LYS A 15 24.45 -10.12 4.98
CA LYS A 15 24.11 -10.30 6.40
C LYS A 15 22.87 -9.47 6.64
N THR A 16 21.70 -10.10 6.62
CA THR A 16 20.48 -9.47 7.06
C THR A 16 20.64 -9.22 8.56
N THR A 17 20.89 -7.98 8.93
CA THR A 17 20.68 -7.55 10.30
C THR A 17 19.22 -7.85 10.61
N PRO A 18 18.89 -8.53 11.72
CA PRO A 18 17.50 -8.71 12.10
C PRO A 18 16.81 -7.34 12.13
N LEU A 19 15.63 -7.26 11.50
CA LEU A 19 14.80 -6.06 11.61
C LEU A 19 14.51 -5.82 13.08
N ASP A 20 14.80 -4.63 13.56
CA ASP A 20 14.43 -4.23 14.92
C ASP A 20 12.90 -4.13 14.98
N ASP A 21 12.29 -4.80 15.96
CA ASP A 21 10.84 -4.80 16.15
C ASP A 21 10.38 -3.62 17.02
N THR A 22 11.22 -2.59 17.11
CA THR A 22 10.86 -1.35 17.78
C THR A 22 9.87 -0.54 16.92
N PRO A 23 8.94 0.21 17.52
CA PRO A 23 8.05 1.09 16.78
C PRO A 23 8.77 2.29 16.14
N ASP A 24 10.02 2.53 16.50
CA ASP A 24 10.80 3.71 16.13
C ASP A 24 11.38 3.57 14.71
N TRP A 25 10.57 3.83 13.71
CA TRP A 25 11.02 4.01 12.33
C TRP A 25 11.11 5.50 11.97
N THR A 26 11.98 5.84 11.02
CA THR A 26 12.08 7.17 10.43
C THR A 26 11.79 7.10 8.93
N PHE A 27 11.46 8.24 8.31
CA PHE A 27 11.23 8.29 6.86
C PHE A 27 12.49 7.89 6.08
N GLU A 28 13.68 8.29 6.55
CA GLU A 28 14.95 7.91 5.93
C GLU A 28 15.17 6.40 5.96
N LEU A 29 14.78 5.75 7.07
CA LEU A 29 14.88 4.31 7.21
C LEU A 29 13.87 3.59 6.32
N LEU A 30 12.64 4.10 6.23
CA LEU A 30 11.62 3.56 5.31
C LEU A 30 12.07 3.68 3.84
N GLU A 31 12.69 4.80 3.46
CA GLU A 31 13.23 4.98 2.12
C GLU A 31 14.35 3.98 1.81
N GLN A 32 15.23 3.70 2.76
CA GLN A 32 16.27 2.68 2.60
C GLN A 32 15.65 1.29 2.40
N TYR A 33 14.64 0.91 3.19
CA TYR A 33 13.95 -0.36 3.02
C TYR A 33 13.20 -0.44 1.69
N GLN A 34 12.52 0.64 1.30
CA GLN A 34 11.86 0.72 0.00
C GLN A 34 12.84 0.50 -1.14
N HIS A 35 14.03 1.11 -1.07
CA HIS A 35 15.06 0.96 -2.09
C HIS A 35 15.57 -0.48 -2.20
N GLU A 36 15.82 -1.14 -1.06
CA GLU A 36 16.25 -2.55 -1.04
C GLU A 36 15.16 -3.50 -1.52
N ILE A 37 13.91 -3.27 -1.13
CA ILE A 37 12.76 -4.06 -1.61
C ILE A 37 12.61 -3.87 -3.13
N ALA A 38 12.73 -2.63 -3.64
CA ALA A 38 12.69 -2.33 -5.07
C ALA A 38 13.77 -3.10 -5.84
N ARG A 39 15.00 -3.11 -5.31
CA ARG A 39 16.13 -3.85 -5.90
C ARG A 39 15.86 -5.35 -5.98
N VAL A 40 15.26 -5.92 -4.93
CA VAL A 40 14.89 -7.35 -4.90
C VAL A 40 13.74 -7.62 -5.87
N ALA A 41 12.73 -6.76 -5.91
CA ALA A 41 11.60 -6.87 -6.85
C ALA A 41 12.07 -6.83 -8.31
N ASP A 42 13.00 -5.93 -8.64
CA ASP A 42 13.61 -5.85 -9.97
C ASP A 42 14.41 -7.13 -10.32
N PHE A 43 15.16 -7.67 -9.35
CA PHE A 43 15.86 -8.94 -9.53
C PHE A 43 14.91 -10.08 -9.90
N TYR A 44 13.71 -10.14 -9.26
CA TYR A 44 12.67 -11.11 -9.60
C TYR A 44 11.82 -10.69 -10.80
N ARG A 45 12.13 -9.55 -11.41
CA ARG A 45 11.43 -9.00 -12.59
C ARG A 45 9.94 -8.77 -12.33
N LEU A 46 9.60 -8.28 -11.16
CA LEU A 46 8.24 -7.84 -10.89
C LEU A 46 7.99 -6.54 -11.65
N ASP A 47 6.99 -6.57 -12.52
CA ASP A 47 6.58 -5.39 -13.31
C ASP A 47 5.51 -4.63 -12.53
N THR A 48 5.83 -3.40 -12.09
CA THR A 48 4.95 -2.57 -11.25
C THR A 48 4.69 -1.21 -11.89
N TYR A 49 3.55 -0.60 -11.56
CA TYR A 49 3.38 0.84 -11.72
C TYR A 49 4.29 1.58 -10.74
N THR A 50 4.55 2.86 -11.00
CA THR A 50 5.25 3.72 -10.04
C THR A 50 4.51 3.70 -8.70
N ASN A 51 5.22 3.48 -7.60
CA ASN A 51 4.65 3.47 -6.28
C ASN A 51 4.60 4.88 -5.68
N GLN A 52 3.46 5.21 -5.08
CA GLN A 52 3.28 6.36 -4.20
C GLN A 52 2.93 5.82 -2.82
N ILE A 53 3.82 6.04 -1.85
CA ILE A 53 3.66 5.55 -0.47
C ILE A 53 3.29 6.73 0.41
N GLU A 54 2.24 6.57 1.19
CA GLU A 54 1.77 7.54 2.16
C GLU A 54 1.60 6.87 3.52
N VAL A 55 2.19 7.47 4.55
CA VAL A 55 2.00 7.01 5.94
C VAL A 55 0.85 7.80 6.53
N ILE A 56 -0.15 7.10 7.05
CA ILE A 56 -1.39 7.67 7.57
C ILE A 56 -1.67 7.22 9.00
N THR A 57 -2.42 8.03 9.73
CA THR A 57 -2.84 7.73 11.11
C THR A 57 -3.93 6.66 11.15
N ALA A 58 -4.16 6.07 12.33
CA ALA A 58 -5.27 5.15 12.53
C ALA A 58 -6.63 5.80 12.22
N GLU A 59 -6.81 7.09 12.50
CA GLU A 59 -8.05 7.81 12.18
C GLU A 59 -8.27 7.92 10.67
N GLN A 60 -7.22 8.27 9.92
CA GLN A 60 -7.25 8.31 8.46
C GLN A 60 -7.49 6.92 7.85
N MET A 61 -6.92 5.88 8.47
CA MET A 61 -7.17 4.50 8.07
C MET A 61 -8.63 4.11 8.29
N MET A 62 -9.24 4.50 9.42
CA MET A 62 -10.67 4.29 9.69
C MET A 62 -11.56 5.05 8.69
N ASP A 63 -11.16 6.25 8.29
CA ASP A 63 -11.84 7.04 7.27
C ASP A 63 -11.84 6.32 5.91
N ALA A 64 -10.69 5.77 5.52
CA ALA A 64 -10.56 4.96 4.32
C ALA A 64 -11.43 3.69 4.37
N TYR A 65 -11.55 3.05 5.53
CA TYR A 65 -12.48 1.93 5.73
C TYR A 65 -13.94 2.35 5.61
N ALA A 66 -14.32 3.49 6.18
CA ALA A 66 -15.69 4.01 6.10
C ALA A 66 -16.08 4.33 4.65
N SER A 67 -15.12 4.76 3.83
CA SER A 67 -15.29 4.99 2.39
C SER A 67 -15.16 3.73 1.54
N VAL A 68 -15.08 2.54 2.16
CA VAL A 68 -14.95 1.25 1.46
C VAL A 68 -13.66 1.19 0.61
N GLY A 69 -12.59 1.79 1.11
CA GLY A 69 -11.30 1.84 0.41
C GLY A 69 -11.28 2.76 -0.82
N MET A 70 -12.33 3.54 -1.07
CA MET A 70 -12.31 4.53 -2.15
C MET A 70 -11.43 5.72 -1.74
N PRO A 71 -10.51 6.17 -2.61
CA PRO A 71 -9.62 7.29 -2.31
C PRO A 71 -10.34 8.65 -2.29
N ILE A 72 -11.64 8.66 -2.58
CA ILE A 72 -12.45 9.87 -2.71
C ILE A 72 -13.65 9.76 -1.78
N GLY A 73 -13.69 10.60 -0.74
CA GLY A 73 -14.83 10.73 0.13
C GLY A 73 -16.06 11.31 -0.59
N TYR A 74 -17.25 10.88 -0.20
CA TYR A 74 -18.51 11.42 -0.71
C TYR A 74 -19.42 11.86 0.44
N SER A 75 -20.20 12.92 0.21
CA SER A 75 -21.08 13.48 1.21
C SER A 75 -22.40 12.70 1.29
N HIS A 76 -22.41 11.64 2.09
CA HIS A 76 -23.60 10.84 2.35
C HIS A 76 -23.67 10.45 3.82
N TRP A 77 -24.87 10.49 4.43
CA TRP A 77 -25.06 10.20 5.86
C TRP A 77 -24.58 8.79 6.27
N THR A 78 -24.59 7.82 5.37
CA THR A 78 -24.11 6.46 5.62
C THR A 78 -22.61 6.41 5.89
N PHE A 79 -21.83 7.35 5.34
CA PHE A 79 -20.40 7.46 5.60
C PHE A 79 -20.14 7.73 7.08
N GLY A 80 -20.74 8.76 7.65
CA GLY A 80 -20.60 9.08 9.07
C GLY A 80 -21.06 7.94 9.98
N LYS A 81 -22.14 7.25 9.62
CA LYS A 81 -22.62 6.08 10.38
C LYS A 81 -21.60 4.92 10.34
N LYS A 82 -21.01 4.64 9.18
CA LYS A 82 -19.96 3.62 9.04
C LYS A 82 -18.71 4.00 9.81
N PHE A 83 -18.28 5.26 9.74
CA PHE A 83 -17.12 5.76 10.49
C PHE A 83 -17.31 5.54 12.00
N ILE A 84 -18.42 6.01 12.58
CA ILE A 84 -18.73 5.84 14.00
C ILE A 84 -18.77 4.36 14.38
N GLN A 85 -19.36 3.51 13.55
CA GLN A 85 -19.41 2.07 13.81
C GLN A 85 -18.03 1.44 13.79
N THR A 86 -17.19 1.80 12.82
CA THR A 86 -15.81 1.32 12.71
C THR A 86 -14.97 1.77 13.90
N GLU A 87 -15.07 3.03 14.29
CA GLU A 87 -14.40 3.60 15.47
C GLU A 87 -14.81 2.88 16.76
N GLN A 88 -16.10 2.62 16.95
CA GLN A 88 -16.60 1.91 18.12
C GLN A 88 -16.10 0.46 18.18
N ASN A 89 -16.10 -0.23 17.05
CA ASN A 89 -15.61 -1.61 16.97
C ASN A 89 -14.09 -1.67 17.24
N TYR A 90 -13.33 -0.71 16.72
CA TYR A 90 -11.90 -0.59 16.98
C TYR A 90 -11.62 -0.33 18.47
N LYS A 91 -12.27 0.67 19.07
CA LYS A 91 -12.14 0.99 20.50
C LYS A 91 -12.53 -0.18 21.44
N ARG A 92 -13.44 -1.05 20.99
CA ARG A 92 -13.84 -2.26 21.74
C ARG A 92 -12.94 -3.46 21.50
N GLY A 93 -11.92 -3.34 20.65
CA GLY A 93 -11.05 -4.46 20.25
C GLY A 93 -11.76 -5.54 19.42
N GLN A 94 -12.94 -5.23 18.87
CA GLN A 94 -13.74 -6.16 18.06
C GLN A 94 -13.30 -6.16 16.59
N MET A 95 -12.49 -5.20 16.19
CA MET A 95 -11.97 -5.03 14.85
C MET A 95 -10.55 -4.51 14.91
N GLY A 96 -9.61 -5.17 14.22
CA GLY A 96 -8.29 -4.60 13.91
C GLY A 96 -8.37 -3.73 12.67
N LEU A 97 -7.49 -2.74 12.56
CA LEU A 97 -7.26 -2.03 11.31
C LEU A 97 -6.34 -2.85 10.41
N ALA A 98 -6.47 -2.72 9.09
CA ALA A 98 -5.45 -3.24 8.20
C ALA A 98 -4.17 -2.42 8.37
N TYR A 99 -3.07 -3.07 8.15
CA TYR A 99 -1.76 -2.43 8.21
C TYR A 99 -1.47 -1.58 6.97
N GLU A 100 -2.29 -1.76 5.92
CA GLU A 100 -2.13 -1.13 4.61
C GLU A 100 -3.46 -1.05 3.85
N ILE A 101 -3.56 -0.07 2.96
CA ILE A 101 -4.58 -0.02 1.89
C ILE A 101 -3.87 0.28 0.59
N VAL A 102 -4.25 -0.43 -0.48
CA VAL A 102 -3.67 -0.26 -1.82
C VAL A 102 -4.74 0.22 -2.79
N ILE A 103 -4.46 1.31 -3.47
CA ILE A 103 -5.25 1.81 -4.59
C ILE A 103 -4.56 1.40 -5.89
N ASN A 104 -5.20 0.52 -6.64
CA ASN A 104 -4.66 -0.03 -7.88
C ASN A 104 -4.78 0.97 -9.05
N SER A 105 -4.06 2.06 -8.94
CA SER A 105 -3.97 3.14 -9.93
C SER A 105 -2.55 3.25 -10.50
N SER A 106 -2.33 4.19 -11.40
CA SER A 106 -1.00 4.57 -11.87
C SER A 106 -0.81 6.08 -11.67
N PRO A 107 -0.01 6.50 -10.68
CA PRO A 107 0.78 5.68 -9.75
C PRO A 107 -0.08 4.79 -8.83
N CYS A 108 0.48 3.66 -8.40
CA CYS A 108 -0.15 2.80 -7.39
C CYS A 108 0.03 3.45 -6.02
N ILE A 109 -1.07 3.77 -5.34
CA ILE A 109 -1.05 4.45 -4.05
C ILE A 109 -1.14 3.40 -2.94
N SER A 110 -0.21 3.43 -2.01
CA SER A 110 -0.17 2.53 -0.85
C SER A 110 -0.20 3.36 0.44
N TYR A 111 -1.27 3.22 1.20
CA TYR A 111 -1.39 3.80 2.54
C TYR A 111 -0.85 2.81 3.57
N LEU A 112 0.12 3.23 4.35
CA LEU A 112 0.71 2.46 5.45
C LEU A 112 0.32 3.11 6.77
N MET A 113 -0.04 2.29 7.77
CA MET A 113 -0.41 2.82 9.08
C MET A 113 0.82 3.23 9.88
N GLU A 114 0.81 4.43 10.48
CA GLU A 114 1.97 4.97 11.21
C GLU A 114 2.34 4.15 12.46
N GLU A 115 1.37 3.46 13.08
CA GLU A 115 1.59 2.63 14.25
C GLU A 115 2.23 1.25 13.94
N ASN A 116 2.46 0.95 12.66
CA ASN A 116 3.18 -0.27 12.31
C ASN A 116 4.62 -0.22 12.84
N THR A 117 5.11 -1.34 13.37
CA THR A 117 6.53 -1.49 13.67
C THR A 117 7.36 -1.45 12.40
N LEU A 118 8.67 -1.19 12.50
CA LEU A 118 9.58 -1.19 11.35
C LEU A 118 9.49 -2.49 10.54
N THR A 119 9.46 -3.65 11.21
CA THR A 119 9.30 -4.95 10.55
C THR A 119 7.99 -5.03 9.76
N MET A 120 6.91 -4.56 10.37
CA MET A 120 5.60 -4.53 9.72
C MET A 120 5.60 -3.56 8.54
N GLN A 121 6.18 -2.36 8.68
CA GLN A 121 6.32 -1.41 7.57
C GLN A 121 7.05 -2.03 6.38
N ALA A 122 8.18 -2.72 6.62
CA ALA A 122 8.91 -3.39 5.55
C ALA A 122 8.09 -4.49 4.87
N LEU A 123 7.36 -5.31 5.66
CA LEU A 123 6.53 -6.39 5.16
C LEU A 123 5.36 -5.86 4.31
N VAL A 124 4.61 -4.88 4.84
CA VAL A 124 3.46 -4.31 4.13
C VAL A 124 3.89 -3.52 2.90
N MET A 125 5.04 -2.84 2.95
CA MET A 125 5.61 -2.16 1.80
C MET A 125 5.95 -3.14 0.67
N ALA A 126 6.59 -4.27 0.98
CA ALA A 126 6.87 -5.31 0.00
C ALA A 126 5.57 -5.90 -0.57
N HIS A 127 4.57 -6.15 0.29
CA HIS A 127 3.29 -6.72 -0.08
C HIS A 127 2.45 -5.76 -0.95
N ALA A 128 2.30 -4.50 -0.51
CA ALA A 128 1.50 -3.50 -1.20
C ALA A 128 2.15 -3.05 -2.52
N CYS A 129 3.37 -2.52 -2.42
CA CYS A 129 4.04 -1.84 -3.53
C CYS A 129 4.52 -2.79 -4.62
N TYR A 130 4.83 -4.03 -4.27
CA TYR A 130 5.42 -4.99 -5.21
C TYR A 130 4.56 -6.24 -5.39
N GLY A 131 3.87 -6.72 -4.37
CA GLY A 131 2.96 -7.85 -4.46
C GLY A 131 1.66 -7.47 -5.17
N HIS A 132 0.83 -6.63 -4.56
CA HIS A 132 -0.44 -6.17 -5.15
C HIS A 132 -0.23 -5.45 -6.47
N ASN A 133 0.67 -4.48 -6.51
CA ASN A 133 0.94 -3.67 -7.69
C ASN A 133 1.32 -4.52 -8.90
N SER A 134 2.28 -5.46 -8.76
CA SER A 134 2.68 -6.32 -9.87
C SER A 134 1.58 -7.29 -10.30
N PHE A 135 0.81 -7.80 -9.33
CA PHE A 135 -0.33 -8.67 -9.62
C PHE A 135 -1.37 -7.95 -10.48
N PHE A 136 -1.77 -6.74 -10.12
CA PHE A 136 -2.76 -5.97 -10.88
C PHE A 136 -2.21 -5.51 -12.23
N LYS A 137 -0.97 -5.03 -12.29
CA LYS A 137 -0.34 -4.64 -13.56
C LYS A 137 -0.18 -5.82 -14.51
N GLY A 138 0.15 -7.01 -13.99
CA GLY A 138 0.29 -8.24 -14.77
C GLY A 138 -1.03 -8.89 -15.16
N ASN A 139 -2.15 -8.54 -14.50
CA ASN A 139 -3.45 -9.17 -14.70
C ASN A 139 -4.14 -8.62 -15.95
N TYR A 140 -4.31 -9.48 -16.97
CA TYR A 140 -4.96 -9.08 -18.22
C TYR A 140 -6.45 -8.73 -18.04
N LEU A 141 -7.15 -9.34 -17.08
CA LEU A 141 -8.55 -9.03 -16.79
C LEU A 141 -8.68 -7.63 -16.22
N PHE A 142 -7.79 -7.23 -15.31
CA PHE A 142 -7.78 -5.89 -14.76
C PHE A 142 -7.65 -4.84 -15.87
N LYS A 143 -6.70 -5.04 -16.79
CA LYS A 143 -6.49 -4.15 -17.96
C LYS A 143 -7.67 -4.13 -18.93
N SER A 144 -8.49 -5.18 -18.98
CA SER A 144 -9.68 -5.22 -19.84
C SER A 144 -10.88 -4.48 -19.26
N TRP A 145 -10.91 -4.28 -17.93
CA TRP A 145 -12.02 -3.64 -17.23
C TRP A 145 -11.78 -2.17 -16.93
N THR A 146 -10.53 -1.79 -16.74
CA THR A 146 -10.18 -0.44 -16.30
C THR A 146 -8.80 -0.03 -16.78
N ASP A 147 -8.60 1.28 -16.85
CA ASP A 147 -7.32 1.90 -17.06
C ASP A 147 -6.80 2.47 -15.73
N ALA A 148 -5.68 1.94 -15.25
CA ALA A 148 -5.08 2.33 -13.97
C ALA A 148 -4.76 3.84 -13.90
N SER A 149 -4.43 4.47 -15.03
CA SER A 149 -4.11 5.91 -15.08
C SER A 149 -5.32 6.83 -14.91
N SER A 150 -6.52 6.32 -15.19
CA SER A 150 -7.76 7.11 -15.18
C SER A 150 -8.67 6.81 -13.98
N ILE A 151 -8.32 5.84 -13.13
CA ILE A 151 -9.19 5.40 -12.02
C ILE A 151 -9.58 6.57 -11.10
N ILE A 152 -8.63 7.39 -10.70
CA ILE A 152 -8.87 8.51 -9.76
C ILE A 152 -9.79 9.55 -10.40
N ASP A 153 -9.52 9.93 -11.65
CA ASP A 153 -10.35 10.89 -12.39
C ASP A 153 -11.77 10.35 -12.61
N TYR A 154 -11.89 9.07 -12.91
CA TYR A 154 -13.19 8.42 -13.06
C TYR A 154 -13.99 8.43 -11.76
N LEU A 155 -13.36 8.16 -10.61
CA LEU A 155 -14.01 8.23 -9.30
C LEU A 155 -14.42 9.67 -8.95
N LEU A 156 -13.60 10.67 -9.28
CA LEU A 156 -13.94 12.08 -9.12
C LEU A 156 -15.15 12.47 -9.97
N PHE A 157 -15.16 12.03 -11.23
CA PHE A 157 -16.29 12.24 -12.12
C PHE A 157 -17.57 11.60 -11.56
N ALA A 158 -17.49 10.33 -11.14
CA ALA A 158 -18.63 9.62 -10.57
C ALA A 158 -19.15 10.30 -9.30
N LYS A 159 -18.26 10.76 -8.41
CA LYS A 159 -18.64 11.54 -7.23
C LYS A 159 -19.41 12.79 -7.60
N ASN A 160 -18.91 13.56 -8.55
CA ASN A 160 -19.54 14.81 -8.97
C ASN A 160 -20.88 14.58 -9.69
N TYR A 161 -21.04 13.41 -10.32
CA TYR A 161 -22.32 13.05 -10.97
C TYR A 161 -23.39 12.64 -9.95
N ILE A 162 -23.00 12.04 -8.81
CA ILE A 162 -23.93 11.57 -7.77
C ILE A 162 -24.31 12.70 -6.80
N ALA A 163 -23.44 13.70 -6.61
CA ALA A 163 -23.66 14.83 -5.71
C ALA A 163 -24.69 15.82 -6.27
#